data_0c945d513768505b817872c83d32e66d
#
_entry.id   0c945d513768505b817872c83d32e66d
#
_cell.length_a   1.000
_cell.length_b   1.000
_cell.length_c   1.000
_cell.angle_alpha   90.00
_cell.angle_beta   90.00
_cell.angle_gamma   90.00
#
_symmetry.space_group_name_H-M   'P 1'
#
loop_
_entity.id
_entity.type
_entity.pdbx_description
1 polymer ?
#
loop_
_entity_poly.entity_id
_entity_poly.type
_entity_poly.pdbx_seq_one_letter_code
_entity_poly.pdbx_strand_id
1 'polypeptide(L)'
;MHARGTRVIVVAAGLGCALVAGAGAQTRWAAPALDAGRKSPMAASLKVVDQGKKVAQANCVSCHGASGTGNGPAAIALNPRPADWTSFEVQSETDGALFWKITSGRGAMPAWRHLAENDRWALVQYIRSLKK
;
A
#
# COMPACT_ATOMS: atom_id res chain seq x y z
N MET A 1 76.88 30.60 -4.67
CA MET A 1 75.86 30.58 -5.70
C MET A 1 74.87 29.50 -5.29
N HIS A 2 73.73 29.90 -4.73
CA HIS A 2 72.73 28.97 -4.25
C HIS A 2 71.55 29.00 -5.23
N ALA A 3 71.32 27.89 -5.96
CA ALA A 3 70.14 27.72 -6.81
C ALA A 3 68.99 27.27 -5.96
N ARG A 4 67.96 28.11 -5.85
CA ARG A 4 66.65 27.74 -5.23
C ARG A 4 65.78 27.04 -6.24
N GLY A 5 65.58 25.71 -6.06
CA GLY A 5 64.66 24.93 -6.82
C GLY A 5 63.24 25.21 -6.39
N THR A 6 62.42 25.80 -7.26
CA THR A 6 60.97 26.00 -7.06
C THR A 6 60.25 24.68 -7.29
N ARG A 7 59.68 24.10 -6.21
CA ARG A 7 58.80 22.91 -6.34
C ARG A 7 57.38 23.36 -6.72
N VAL A 8 56.98 23.00 -7.91
CA VAL A 8 55.59 23.17 -8.37
C VAL A 8 54.77 22.02 -7.79
N ILE A 9 53.81 22.34 -6.92
CA ILE A 9 52.85 21.38 -6.40
C ILE A 9 51.70 21.36 -7.39
N VAL A 10 51.56 20.26 -8.12
CA VAL A 10 50.37 20.00 -8.96
C VAL A 10 49.30 19.42 -8.07
N VAL A 11 48.27 20.21 -7.76
CA VAL A 11 47.04 19.73 -7.09
C VAL A 11 46.14 19.12 -8.14
N ALA A 12 46.07 17.81 -8.20
CA ALA A 12 45.10 17.10 -9.02
C ALA A 12 43.73 17.21 -8.36
N ALA A 13 42.86 18.05 -8.93
CA ALA A 13 41.44 18.09 -8.56
C ALA A 13 40.73 16.85 -9.13
N GLY A 14 40.53 15.84 -8.29
CA GLY A 14 39.71 14.69 -8.63
C GLY A 14 38.22 15.08 -8.67
N LEU A 15 37.61 15.17 -9.88
CA LEU A 15 36.18 15.22 -10.01
C LEU A 15 35.61 13.85 -9.60
N GLY A 16 35.17 13.74 -8.36
CA GLY A 16 34.35 12.62 -7.89
C GLY A 16 32.97 12.69 -8.54
N CYS A 17 32.76 11.89 -9.60
CA CYS A 17 31.43 11.67 -10.16
C CYS A 17 30.63 10.86 -9.16
N ALA A 18 29.82 11.53 -8.33
CA ALA A 18 28.85 10.87 -7.47
C ALA A 18 27.76 10.28 -8.36
N LEU A 19 27.83 8.98 -8.61
CA LEU A 19 26.73 8.22 -9.19
C LEU A 19 25.58 8.23 -8.17
N VAL A 20 24.63 9.14 -8.37
CA VAL A 20 23.33 9.07 -7.69
C VAL A 20 22.61 7.87 -8.28
N ALA A 21 22.74 6.72 -7.64
CA ALA A 21 21.89 5.57 -7.90
C ALA A 21 20.46 5.98 -7.55
N GLY A 22 19.71 6.45 -8.53
CA GLY A 22 18.28 6.62 -8.44
C GLY A 22 17.67 5.24 -8.24
N ALA A 23 17.58 4.77 -6.99
CA ALA A 23 16.70 3.70 -6.63
C ALA A 23 15.30 4.17 -7.02
N GLY A 24 14.76 3.63 -8.11
CA GLY A 24 13.36 3.74 -8.45
C GLY A 24 12.56 3.11 -7.32
N ALA A 25 12.30 3.89 -6.29
CA ALA A 25 11.36 3.54 -5.26
C ALA A 25 10.03 3.38 -5.99
N GLN A 26 9.64 2.13 -6.27
CA GLN A 26 8.26 1.83 -6.59
C GLN A 26 7.46 2.45 -5.45
N THR A 27 6.75 3.53 -5.77
CA THR A 27 6.02 4.30 -4.76
C THR A 27 5.04 3.34 -4.09
N ARG A 28 5.40 2.90 -2.88
CA ARG A 28 4.54 2.05 -2.05
C ARG A 28 3.17 2.72 -1.99
N TRP A 29 2.11 1.96 -2.27
CA TRP A 29 0.77 2.48 -2.14
C TRP A 29 0.45 2.73 -0.66
N ALA A 30 0.84 3.88 -0.18
CA ALA A 30 0.66 4.30 1.21
C ALA A 30 -0.45 5.34 1.29
N ALA A 31 -1.32 5.21 2.29
CA ALA A 31 -2.30 6.23 2.61
C ALA A 31 -1.60 7.49 3.16
N PRO A 32 -2.12 8.70 2.88
CA PRO A 32 -1.68 9.91 3.56
C PRO A 32 -1.74 9.74 5.09
N ALA A 33 -0.83 10.38 5.82
CA ALA A 33 -0.71 10.19 7.27
C ALA A 33 -2.01 10.46 8.03
N LEU A 34 -2.75 11.51 7.65
CA LEU A 34 -4.04 11.83 8.25
C LEU A 34 -5.08 10.72 8.04
N ASP A 35 -5.15 10.18 6.84
CA ASP A 35 -6.08 9.08 6.52
C ASP A 35 -5.66 7.79 7.22
N ALA A 36 -4.37 7.47 7.22
CA ALA A 36 -3.83 6.30 7.91
C ALA A 36 -4.08 6.35 9.43
N GLY A 37 -4.15 7.55 10.01
CA GLY A 37 -4.44 7.77 11.43
C GLY A 37 -5.92 7.62 11.80
N ARG A 38 -6.84 7.55 10.83
CA ARG A 38 -8.28 7.41 11.11
C ARG A 38 -8.56 6.09 11.82
N LYS A 39 -9.44 6.17 12.82
CA LYS A 39 -9.93 5.00 13.53
C LYS A 39 -11.31 4.62 13.01
N SER A 40 -11.60 3.31 12.98
CA SER A 40 -12.95 2.84 12.68
C SER A 40 -13.94 3.40 13.71
N PRO A 41 -15.05 4.02 13.28
CA PRO A 41 -16.11 4.42 14.19
C PRO A 41 -16.94 3.22 14.67
N MET A 42 -16.72 2.04 14.08
CA MET A 42 -17.48 0.83 14.33
C MET A 42 -16.64 -0.12 15.19
N ALA A 43 -17.20 -0.56 16.31
CA ALA A 43 -16.60 -1.64 17.09
C ALA A 43 -16.69 -2.96 16.31
N ALA A 44 -15.62 -3.76 16.39
CA ALA A 44 -15.63 -5.09 15.80
C ALA A 44 -16.70 -5.95 16.48
N SER A 45 -17.61 -6.51 15.69
CA SER A 45 -18.65 -7.43 16.12
C SER A 45 -18.99 -8.39 15.01
N LEU A 46 -19.59 -9.54 15.33
CA LEU A 46 -20.01 -10.50 14.31
C LEU A 46 -20.95 -9.87 13.28
N LYS A 47 -21.85 -8.98 13.70
CA LYS A 47 -22.77 -8.25 12.81
C LYS A 47 -22.00 -7.35 11.84
N VAL A 48 -21.01 -6.60 12.30
CA VAL A 48 -20.20 -5.70 11.46
C VAL A 48 -19.34 -6.51 10.50
N VAL A 49 -18.73 -7.60 10.96
CA VAL A 49 -17.94 -8.50 10.11
C VAL A 49 -18.82 -9.14 9.03
N ASP A 50 -20.04 -9.59 9.36
CA ASP A 50 -20.98 -10.14 8.37
C ASP A 50 -21.43 -9.09 7.33
N GLN A 51 -21.68 -7.85 7.77
CA GLN A 51 -21.93 -6.74 6.86
C GLN A 51 -20.76 -6.53 5.89
N GLY A 52 -19.54 -6.47 6.40
CA GLY A 52 -18.33 -6.32 5.58
C GLY A 52 -18.12 -7.48 4.62
N LYS A 53 -18.43 -8.72 5.05
CA LYS A 53 -18.41 -9.91 4.20
C LYS A 53 -19.39 -9.79 3.04
N LYS A 54 -20.61 -9.32 3.27
CA LYS A 54 -21.61 -9.09 2.22
C LYS A 54 -21.13 -8.04 1.22
N VAL A 55 -20.55 -6.95 1.70
CA VAL A 55 -19.94 -5.92 0.83
C VAL A 55 -18.83 -6.51 -0.03
N ALA A 56 -17.93 -7.31 0.57
CA ALA A 56 -16.87 -7.99 -0.14
C ALA A 56 -17.41 -8.94 -1.22
N GLN A 57 -18.39 -9.74 -0.89
CA GLN A 57 -19.01 -10.69 -1.82
C GLN A 57 -19.64 -9.99 -3.03
N ALA A 58 -20.30 -8.87 -2.82
CA ALA A 58 -20.95 -8.12 -3.89
C ALA A 58 -19.97 -7.38 -4.81
N ASN A 59 -18.81 -6.94 -4.30
CA ASN A 59 -17.99 -5.95 -4.99
C ASN A 59 -16.52 -6.36 -5.21
N CYS A 60 -15.98 -7.29 -4.43
CA CYS A 60 -14.53 -7.48 -4.34
C CYS A 60 -14.06 -8.88 -4.75
N VAL A 61 -14.92 -9.90 -4.62
CA VAL A 61 -14.54 -11.33 -4.81
C VAL A 61 -14.07 -11.64 -6.21
N SER A 62 -14.52 -10.92 -7.23
CA SER A 62 -14.06 -11.12 -8.61
C SER A 62 -12.55 -11.00 -8.76
N CYS A 63 -11.93 -10.13 -7.95
CA CYS A 63 -10.49 -9.90 -7.94
C CYS A 63 -9.82 -10.54 -6.72
N HIS A 64 -10.35 -10.29 -5.51
CA HIS A 64 -9.69 -10.74 -4.27
C HIS A 64 -10.00 -12.18 -3.88
N GLY A 65 -10.96 -12.85 -4.52
CA GLY A 65 -11.38 -14.21 -4.20
C GLY A 65 -12.29 -14.29 -2.98
N ALA A 66 -13.03 -15.38 -2.85
CA ALA A 66 -13.97 -15.59 -1.75
C ALA A 66 -13.32 -15.66 -0.37
N SER A 67 -12.05 -16.08 -0.31
CA SER A 67 -11.22 -16.13 0.90
C SER A 67 -10.35 -14.89 1.10
N GLY A 68 -10.39 -13.94 0.18
CA GLY A 68 -9.59 -12.71 0.23
C GLY A 68 -8.10 -12.90 -0.09
N THR A 69 -7.71 -14.01 -0.68
CA THR A 69 -6.29 -14.36 -0.95
C THR A 69 -5.76 -13.82 -2.28
N GLY A 70 -6.49 -12.92 -2.94
CA GLY A 70 -6.06 -12.32 -4.21
C GLY A 70 -6.18 -13.27 -5.41
N ASN A 71 -6.95 -14.34 -5.29
CA ASN A 71 -7.09 -15.40 -6.28
C ASN A 71 -8.47 -15.43 -6.98
N GLY A 72 -9.15 -14.30 -7.03
CA GLY A 72 -10.41 -14.19 -7.75
C GLY A 72 -10.25 -14.50 -9.25
N PRO A 73 -11.34 -14.83 -9.95
CA PRO A 73 -11.27 -15.21 -11.37
C PRO A 73 -10.66 -14.14 -12.27
N ALA A 74 -10.81 -12.86 -11.93
CA ALA A 74 -10.19 -11.77 -12.68
C ALA A 74 -8.71 -11.54 -12.34
N ALA A 75 -8.20 -12.09 -11.24
CA ALA A 75 -6.86 -11.83 -10.74
C ALA A 75 -5.74 -12.22 -11.72
N ILE A 76 -5.96 -13.24 -12.54
CA ILE A 76 -4.97 -13.75 -13.50
C ILE A 76 -4.60 -12.69 -14.56
N ALA A 77 -5.53 -11.82 -14.91
CA ALA A 77 -5.34 -10.76 -15.89
C ALA A 77 -4.78 -9.47 -15.29
N LEU A 78 -4.57 -9.40 -13.98
CA LEU A 78 -4.17 -8.18 -13.29
C LEU A 78 -2.68 -8.18 -12.93
N ASN A 79 -2.04 -7.03 -13.19
CA ASN A 79 -0.66 -6.74 -12.77
C ASN A 79 -0.59 -5.32 -12.18
N PRO A 80 -0.24 -5.15 -10.90
CA PRO A 80 0.00 -6.20 -9.92
C PRO A 80 -1.25 -7.03 -9.62
N ARG A 81 -1.06 -8.23 -9.08
CA ARG A 81 -2.18 -9.05 -8.60
C ARG A 81 -2.88 -8.37 -7.42
N PRO A 82 -4.18 -8.66 -7.21
CA PRO A 82 -4.90 -8.18 -6.04
C PRO A 82 -4.20 -8.64 -4.75
N ALA A 83 -4.18 -7.76 -3.75
CA ALA A 83 -3.57 -8.06 -2.47
C ALA A 83 -4.25 -9.24 -1.78
N ASP A 84 -3.45 -10.08 -1.13
CA ASP A 84 -3.90 -11.11 -0.20
C ASP A 84 -4.25 -10.45 1.15
N TRP A 85 -5.52 -10.40 1.49
CA TRP A 85 -6.00 -9.81 2.74
C TRP A 85 -5.55 -10.57 3.99
N THR A 86 -5.13 -11.82 3.86
CA THR A 86 -4.62 -12.64 4.98
C THR A 86 -3.14 -12.41 5.24
N SER A 87 -2.44 -11.72 4.32
CA SER A 87 -1.00 -11.53 4.38
C SER A 87 -0.58 -10.58 5.52
N PHE A 88 0.65 -10.75 6.02
CA PHE A 88 1.24 -9.83 6.99
C PHE A 88 1.26 -8.38 6.49
N GLU A 89 1.52 -8.16 5.21
CA GLU A 89 1.55 -6.81 4.62
C GLU A 89 0.23 -6.08 4.81
N VAL A 90 -0.90 -6.71 4.46
CA VAL A 90 -2.23 -6.11 4.61
C VAL A 90 -2.61 -6.01 6.08
N GLN A 91 -2.34 -7.05 6.87
CA GLN A 91 -2.73 -7.09 8.27
C GLN A 91 -1.91 -6.16 9.18
N SER A 92 -0.73 -5.71 8.74
CA SER A 92 0.09 -4.73 9.45
C SER A 92 -0.27 -3.26 9.14
N GLU A 93 -1.08 -3.01 8.10
CA GLU A 93 -1.54 -1.65 7.82
C GLU A 93 -2.55 -1.18 8.87
N THR A 94 -2.70 0.13 9.03
CA THR A 94 -3.74 0.68 9.91
C THR A 94 -5.12 0.54 9.28
N ASP A 95 -6.18 0.56 10.09
CA ASP A 95 -7.56 0.52 9.59
C ASP A 95 -7.87 1.71 8.69
N GLY A 96 -7.35 2.90 9.05
CA GLY A 96 -7.48 4.10 8.23
C GLY A 96 -6.81 3.96 6.87
N ALA A 97 -5.63 3.30 6.81
CA ALA A 97 -4.95 3.05 5.55
C ALA A 97 -5.75 2.10 4.64
N LEU A 98 -6.30 1.03 5.18
CA LEU A 98 -7.17 0.11 4.43
C LEU A 98 -8.44 0.82 3.95
N PHE A 99 -9.08 1.61 4.82
CA PHE A 99 -10.26 2.39 4.48
C PHE A 99 -9.97 3.38 3.34
N TRP A 100 -8.83 4.09 3.40
CA TRP A 100 -8.42 5.02 2.36
C TRP A 100 -8.17 4.29 1.03
N LYS A 101 -7.49 3.15 1.04
CA LYS A 101 -7.23 2.35 -0.16
C LYS A 101 -8.51 1.89 -0.83
N ILE A 102 -9.47 1.38 -0.05
CA ILE A 102 -10.80 1.00 -0.53
C ILE A 102 -11.50 2.21 -1.14
N THR A 103 -11.46 3.35 -0.45
CA THR A 103 -12.15 4.57 -0.89
C THR A 103 -11.57 5.13 -2.18
N SER A 104 -10.23 5.16 -2.30
CA SER A 104 -9.52 5.85 -3.38
C SER A 104 -9.26 4.97 -4.59
N GLY A 105 -9.11 3.66 -4.39
CA GLY A 105 -8.69 2.74 -5.44
C GLY A 105 -7.28 3.03 -5.96
N ARG A 106 -6.76 2.16 -6.83
CA ARG A 106 -5.50 2.36 -7.56
C ARG A 106 -5.40 1.39 -8.74
N GLY A 107 -5.03 1.90 -9.91
CA GLY A 107 -4.87 1.07 -11.10
C GLY A 107 -6.14 0.29 -11.43
N ALA A 108 -6.06 -1.04 -11.46
CA ALA A 108 -7.21 -1.90 -11.73
C ALA A 108 -8.21 -1.99 -10.56
N MET A 109 -7.83 -1.58 -9.35
CA MET A 109 -8.75 -1.52 -8.21
C MET A 109 -9.57 -0.23 -8.27
N PRO A 110 -10.89 -0.29 -8.50
CA PRO A 110 -11.72 0.90 -8.60
C PRO A 110 -11.84 1.62 -7.24
N ALA A 111 -12.18 2.92 -7.30
CA ALA A 111 -12.51 3.70 -6.13
C ALA A 111 -13.93 3.37 -5.64
N TRP A 112 -14.06 2.92 -4.41
CA TRP A 112 -15.34 2.51 -3.81
C TRP A 112 -16.01 3.62 -2.98
N ARG A 113 -15.71 4.88 -3.28
CA ARG A 113 -16.26 6.06 -2.56
C ARG A 113 -17.78 6.18 -2.64
N HIS A 114 -18.41 5.54 -3.63
CA HIS A 114 -19.85 5.51 -3.79
C HIS A 114 -20.56 4.56 -2.81
N LEU A 115 -19.84 3.60 -2.21
CA LEU A 115 -20.38 2.80 -1.12
C LEU A 115 -20.52 3.65 0.14
N ALA A 116 -21.53 3.36 0.95
CA ALA A 116 -21.73 4.03 2.24
C ALA A 116 -20.46 3.93 3.11
N GLU A 117 -20.18 4.95 3.88
CA GLU A 117 -18.97 5.00 4.72
C GLU A 117 -18.93 3.83 5.71
N ASN A 118 -20.07 3.51 6.32
CA ASN A 118 -20.19 2.37 7.23
C ASN A 118 -19.92 1.03 6.54
N ASP A 119 -20.31 0.88 5.27
CA ASP A 119 -20.04 -0.35 4.51
C ASP A 119 -18.53 -0.53 4.25
N ARG A 120 -17.84 0.57 3.94
CA ARG A 120 -16.38 0.55 3.76
C ARG A 120 -15.65 0.25 5.06
N TRP A 121 -16.11 0.79 6.20
CA TRP A 121 -15.57 0.45 7.51
C TRP A 121 -15.89 -0.99 7.92
N ALA A 122 -17.09 -1.48 7.62
CA ALA A 122 -17.45 -2.88 7.85
C ALA A 122 -16.56 -3.82 7.02
N LEU A 123 -16.25 -3.45 5.76
CA LEU A 123 -15.32 -4.20 4.92
C LEU A 123 -13.91 -4.25 5.54
N VAL A 124 -13.42 -3.16 6.15
CA VAL A 124 -12.15 -3.17 6.90
C VAL A 124 -12.20 -4.18 8.04
N GLN A 125 -13.30 -4.21 8.82
CA GLN A 125 -13.46 -5.18 9.92
C GLN A 125 -13.52 -6.63 9.41
N TYR A 126 -14.14 -6.86 8.28
CA TYR A 126 -14.12 -8.18 7.64
C TYR A 126 -12.70 -8.57 7.22
N ILE A 127 -11.93 -7.68 6.57
CA ILE A 127 -10.52 -7.93 6.21
C ILE A 127 -9.71 -8.28 7.48
N ARG A 128 -9.91 -7.59 8.59
CA ARG A 128 -9.25 -7.89 9.87
C ARG A 128 -9.60 -9.29 10.40
N SER A 129 -10.84 -9.71 10.22
CA SER A 129 -11.28 -11.04 10.67
C SER A 129 -10.62 -12.20 9.90
N LEU A 130 -9.97 -11.92 8.75
CA LEU A 130 -9.25 -12.91 7.95
C LEU A 130 -7.79 -13.11 8.42
N LYS A 131 -7.34 -12.41 9.44
CA LYS A 131 -6.01 -12.61 10.02
C LYS A 131 -5.87 -14.05 10.51
N LYS A 132 -4.79 -14.70 10.07
CA LYS A 132 -4.40 -16.06 10.50
C LYS A 132 -3.47 -15.99 11.69
#